data_157e10999faa108ecbaeceedff44d16d
#
_entry.id   157e10999faa108ecbaeceedff44d16d
#
_cell.length_a   1.000
_cell.length_b   1.000
_cell.length_c   1.000
_cell.angle_alpha   90.00
_cell.angle_beta   90.00
_cell.angle_gamma   90.00
#
_symmetry.space_group_name_H-M   'P 1'
#
loop_
_entity.id
_entity.type
_entity.pdbx_description
1 polymer ?
#
loop_
_entity_poly.entity_id
_entity_poly.type
_entity_poly.pdbx_seq_one_letter_code
_entity_poly.pdbx_strand_id
1 'polypeptide(L)'
;MSASRQVFESITVNRARELILAAVPQPTATITLPLAQSVGFVAAGDIAAANPLPTYTNSAMDGYAFRYEDISDATEVVLPVVGQSFAGAPCPALTFAHATCIEIATGAALPEALDTVIPFEKCDIDAKARTIRFSVDSVKHGANVRYEGEQIGRGEVIVQTGTLLRPQHLALLAAAGISEITVHSRLRVALLTTGSELAEPGQPLGRYQTYNSNGVMLETMLKSMNCSVEAVSMQDNADIIAQKISELLTRNDMLILTGGAGNGKFDISQTQLNAMGSMHPWSINMRPGRPMRFGQIQGKPVFVLPGNPVAAFVTFLEFVRGALLQMQGLKKDLWLKQYPARLANNLKK
;
A
#
# COMPACT_ATOMS: atom_id res chain seq x y z
N MET A 1 53.33 9.77 -2.89
CA MET A 1 52.37 10.23 -3.91
C MET A 1 51.12 10.73 -3.19
N SER A 2 50.87 12.05 -3.22
CA SER A 2 49.71 12.68 -2.56
C SER A 2 48.45 12.22 -3.25
N ALA A 3 47.62 11.45 -2.54
CA ALA A 3 46.27 11.15 -3.01
C ALA A 3 45.49 12.48 -3.10
N SER A 4 45.21 12.93 -4.32
CA SER A 4 44.34 14.07 -4.54
C SER A 4 43.02 13.82 -3.82
N ARG A 5 42.69 14.62 -2.80
CA ARG A 5 41.40 14.62 -2.13
C ARG A 5 40.35 14.91 -3.21
N GLN A 6 39.58 13.91 -3.58
CA GLN A 6 38.43 14.09 -4.44
C GLN A 6 37.47 15.07 -3.75
N VAL A 7 37.26 16.23 -4.34
CA VAL A 7 36.32 17.25 -3.79
C VAL A 7 34.92 16.78 -4.14
N PHE A 8 34.16 16.36 -3.13
CA PHE A 8 32.75 16.01 -3.29
C PHE A 8 31.90 17.28 -3.26
N GLU A 9 31.01 17.40 -4.22
CA GLU A 9 29.99 18.44 -4.20
C GLU A 9 29.05 18.24 -3.00
N SER A 10 28.83 19.30 -2.21
CA SER A 10 27.93 19.26 -1.05
C SER A 10 26.51 19.58 -1.51
N ILE A 11 25.61 18.59 -1.42
CA ILE A 11 24.22 18.74 -1.88
C ILE A 11 23.23 18.58 -0.71
N THR A 12 22.02 19.16 -0.91
CA THR A 12 20.92 19.01 0.05
C THR A 12 20.27 17.63 -0.06
N VAL A 13 19.56 17.20 0.99
CA VAL A 13 18.76 15.97 0.99
C VAL A 13 17.76 15.96 -0.17
N ASN A 14 17.06 17.08 -0.40
CA ASN A 14 16.08 17.16 -1.48
C ASN A 14 16.74 17.02 -2.86
N ARG A 15 17.89 17.65 -3.07
CA ARG A 15 18.61 17.52 -4.32
C ARG A 15 19.09 16.07 -4.57
N ALA A 16 19.56 15.39 -3.53
CA ALA A 16 19.92 13.97 -3.63
C ALA A 16 18.69 13.11 -4.00
N ARG A 17 17.54 13.34 -3.38
CA ARG A 17 16.27 12.66 -3.70
C ARG A 17 15.88 12.85 -5.18
N GLU A 18 15.91 14.07 -5.69
CA GLU A 18 15.61 14.37 -7.08
C GLU A 18 16.54 13.59 -8.04
N LEU A 19 17.84 13.63 -7.79
CA LEU A 19 18.83 12.95 -8.64
C LEU A 19 18.66 11.42 -8.60
N ILE A 20 18.37 10.85 -7.44
CA ILE A 20 18.08 9.42 -7.27
C ILE A 20 16.84 9.05 -8.08
N LEU A 21 15.72 9.77 -7.90
CA LEU A 21 14.47 9.45 -8.62
C LEU A 21 14.60 9.62 -10.14
N ALA A 22 15.40 10.57 -10.60
CA ALA A 22 15.68 10.75 -12.03
C ALA A 22 16.51 9.59 -12.61
N ALA A 23 17.33 8.92 -11.79
CA ALA A 23 18.23 7.87 -12.22
C ALA A 23 17.66 6.45 -12.10
N VAL A 24 16.69 6.21 -11.20
CA VAL A 24 16.11 4.86 -11.03
C VAL A 24 15.11 4.55 -12.15
N PRO A 25 15.08 3.28 -12.65
CA PRO A 25 14.19 2.90 -13.74
C PRO A 25 12.71 2.90 -13.28
N GLN A 26 11.82 3.07 -14.26
CA GLN A 26 10.39 2.82 -14.06
C GLN A 26 10.10 1.31 -14.11
N PRO A 27 9.03 0.83 -13.45
CA PRO A 27 8.67 -0.58 -13.50
C PRO A 27 8.22 -0.98 -14.91
N THR A 28 8.69 -2.13 -15.38
CA THR A 28 8.33 -2.67 -16.71
C THR A 28 7.65 -4.03 -16.63
N ALA A 29 7.94 -4.82 -15.60
CA ALA A 29 7.39 -6.15 -15.43
C ALA A 29 6.10 -6.11 -14.61
N THR A 30 5.10 -6.86 -15.08
CA THR A 30 3.81 -7.03 -14.40
C THR A 30 3.48 -8.51 -14.21
N ILE A 31 2.64 -8.81 -13.22
CA ILE A 31 2.08 -10.14 -12.97
C ILE A 31 0.61 -10.01 -12.64
N THR A 32 -0.18 -11.03 -12.98
CA THR A 32 -1.56 -11.15 -12.53
C THR A 32 -1.61 -12.07 -11.32
N LEU A 33 -2.27 -11.62 -10.26
CA LEU A 33 -2.38 -12.33 -8.99
C LEU A 33 -3.84 -12.47 -8.56
N PRO A 34 -4.18 -13.56 -7.86
CA PRO A 34 -5.40 -13.62 -7.09
C PRO A 34 -5.50 -12.42 -6.14
N LEU A 35 -6.69 -11.83 -6.02
CA LEU A 35 -6.91 -10.60 -5.25
C LEU A 35 -6.35 -10.69 -3.83
N ALA A 36 -6.57 -11.79 -3.12
CA ALA A 36 -6.08 -11.99 -1.75
C ALA A 36 -4.54 -11.97 -1.60
N GLN A 37 -3.79 -12.20 -2.69
CA GLN A 37 -2.32 -12.22 -2.70
C GLN A 37 -1.70 -10.88 -3.10
N SER A 38 -2.51 -9.88 -3.42
CA SER A 38 -2.06 -8.62 -4.01
C SER A 38 -1.77 -7.50 -2.99
N VAL A 39 -2.00 -7.72 -1.69
CA VAL A 39 -1.65 -6.75 -0.64
C VAL A 39 -0.16 -6.41 -0.70
N GLY A 40 0.15 -5.10 -0.65
CA GLY A 40 1.53 -4.60 -0.68
C GLY A 40 2.14 -4.50 -2.09
N PHE A 41 1.41 -4.91 -3.13
CA PHE A 41 1.77 -4.64 -4.52
C PHE A 41 1.19 -3.31 -5.00
N VAL A 42 1.67 -2.85 -6.14
CA VAL A 42 1.20 -1.61 -6.78
C VAL A 42 0.41 -1.97 -8.04
N ALA A 43 -0.77 -1.40 -8.18
CA ALA A 43 -1.63 -1.60 -9.35
C ALA A 43 -0.93 -1.13 -10.63
N ALA A 44 -0.82 -2.01 -11.63
CA ALA A 44 -0.15 -1.73 -12.90
C ALA A 44 -1.06 -1.03 -13.93
N GLY A 45 -2.36 -0.99 -13.68
CA GLY A 45 -3.37 -0.31 -14.48
C GLY A 45 -4.53 0.18 -13.64
N ASP A 46 -5.42 0.96 -14.24
CA ASP A 46 -6.69 1.34 -13.63
C ASP A 46 -7.59 0.10 -13.54
N ILE A 47 -8.23 -0.07 -12.39
CA ILE A 47 -9.12 -1.20 -12.12
C ILE A 47 -10.53 -0.66 -11.94
N ALA A 48 -11.42 -1.02 -12.86
CA ALA A 48 -12.80 -0.57 -12.88
C ALA A 48 -13.75 -1.62 -12.28
N ALA A 49 -14.87 -1.17 -11.74
CA ALA A 49 -15.91 -2.02 -11.20
C ALA A 49 -16.52 -2.92 -12.29
N ALA A 50 -16.46 -4.24 -12.11
CA ALA A 50 -17.12 -5.19 -12.99
C ALA A 50 -18.66 -5.15 -12.81
N ASN A 51 -19.10 -4.93 -11.57
CA ASN A 51 -20.50 -4.77 -11.20
C ASN A 51 -20.70 -3.48 -10.42
N PRO A 52 -21.92 -2.88 -10.46
CA PRO A 52 -22.25 -1.73 -9.65
C PRO A 52 -22.26 -2.09 -8.15
N LEU A 53 -22.13 -1.09 -7.29
CA LEU A 53 -22.26 -1.24 -5.83
C LEU A 53 -23.29 -0.23 -5.29
N PRO A 54 -24.36 -0.67 -4.62
CA PRO A 54 -24.81 -2.08 -4.52
C PRO A 54 -25.14 -2.69 -5.88
N THR A 55 -25.13 -4.03 -5.96
CA THR A 55 -25.37 -4.77 -7.20
C THR A 55 -26.85 -4.80 -7.64
N TYR A 56 -27.75 -4.39 -6.77
CA TYR A 56 -29.20 -4.21 -6.98
C TYR A 56 -29.75 -3.28 -5.89
N THR A 57 -30.91 -2.66 -6.17
CA THR A 57 -31.61 -1.84 -5.20
C THR A 57 -32.08 -2.68 -4.01
N ASN A 58 -31.70 -2.29 -2.80
CA ASN A 58 -31.94 -3.07 -1.59
C ASN A 58 -32.26 -2.22 -0.37
N SER A 59 -32.72 -2.88 0.71
CA SER A 59 -32.94 -2.21 1.98
C SER A 59 -31.66 -1.97 2.76
N ALA A 60 -31.53 -0.76 3.32
CA ALA A 60 -30.43 -0.43 4.25
C ALA A 60 -30.70 -0.85 5.70
N MET A 61 -31.94 -1.24 6.05
CA MET A 61 -32.38 -1.54 7.41
C MET A 61 -33.31 -2.74 7.40
N ASP A 62 -33.41 -3.41 8.55
CA ASP A 62 -34.49 -4.35 8.82
C ASP A 62 -35.77 -3.56 9.12
N GLY A 63 -36.88 -3.93 8.48
CA GLY A 63 -38.12 -3.16 8.63
C GLY A 63 -39.20 -3.57 7.67
N TYR A 64 -39.99 -2.60 7.22
CA TYR A 64 -41.11 -2.78 6.28
C TYR A 64 -40.98 -1.85 5.09
N ALA A 65 -41.08 -2.44 3.90
CA ALA A 65 -41.04 -1.71 2.64
C ALA A 65 -42.47 -1.46 2.11
N PHE A 66 -42.71 -0.26 1.60
CA PHE A 66 -44.00 0.18 1.07
C PHE A 66 -43.79 1.27 0.01
N ARG A 67 -44.87 1.65 -0.67
CA ARG A 67 -44.89 2.79 -1.58
C ARG A 67 -45.26 4.06 -0.80
N TYR A 68 -44.40 5.06 -0.82
CA TYR A 68 -44.60 6.31 -0.06
C TYR A 68 -45.83 7.08 -0.49
N GLU A 69 -46.16 7.08 -1.79
CA GLU A 69 -47.35 7.75 -2.33
C GLU A 69 -48.64 7.23 -1.69
N ASP A 70 -48.72 5.96 -1.30
CA ASP A 70 -49.90 5.36 -0.67
C ASP A 70 -50.22 5.93 0.73
N ILE A 71 -49.30 6.65 1.34
CA ILE A 71 -49.42 7.16 2.72
C ILE A 71 -49.28 8.67 2.85
N SER A 72 -48.96 9.39 1.77
CA SER A 72 -48.56 10.82 1.78
C SER A 72 -49.59 11.78 2.41
N ASP A 73 -50.86 11.42 2.34
CA ASP A 73 -51.96 12.27 2.82
C ASP A 73 -52.42 11.90 4.26
N ALA A 74 -51.79 10.93 4.91
CA ALA A 74 -52.16 10.46 6.24
C ALA A 74 -51.29 11.09 7.33
N THR A 75 -51.77 11.11 8.56
CA THR A 75 -50.97 11.44 9.76
C THR A 75 -50.51 10.20 10.49
N GLU A 76 -51.35 9.19 10.56
CA GLU A 76 -51.12 7.88 11.12
C GLU A 76 -51.48 6.81 10.08
N VAL A 77 -50.66 5.82 9.91
CA VAL A 77 -50.72 4.80 8.87
C VAL A 77 -50.84 3.43 9.47
N VAL A 78 -51.73 2.58 8.91
CA VAL A 78 -51.80 1.15 9.21
C VAL A 78 -51.69 0.38 7.91
N LEU A 79 -50.63 -0.44 7.75
CA LEU A 79 -50.40 -1.22 6.54
C LEU A 79 -50.48 -2.72 6.83
N PRO A 80 -51.24 -3.51 6.05
CA PRO A 80 -51.16 -4.97 6.04
C PRO A 80 -49.81 -5.46 5.50
N VAL A 81 -49.22 -6.45 6.18
CA VAL A 81 -47.99 -7.13 5.73
C VAL A 81 -48.37 -8.29 4.80
N VAL A 82 -48.18 -8.10 3.51
CA VAL A 82 -48.61 -9.06 2.45
C VAL A 82 -47.49 -10.02 1.99
N GLY A 83 -46.28 -9.81 2.41
CA GLY A 83 -45.13 -10.61 2.01
C GLY A 83 -43.87 -10.36 2.79
N GLN A 84 -42.77 -10.91 2.31
CA GLN A 84 -41.44 -10.75 2.92
C GLN A 84 -40.34 -10.82 1.87
N SER A 85 -39.23 -10.12 2.10
CA SER A 85 -38.00 -10.17 1.27
C SER A 85 -36.78 -10.33 2.17
N PHE A 86 -35.96 -11.33 1.91
CA PHE A 86 -34.75 -11.61 2.66
C PHE A 86 -33.51 -11.56 1.76
N ALA A 87 -32.36 -11.19 2.38
CA ALA A 87 -31.08 -11.17 1.67
C ALA A 87 -30.72 -12.56 1.12
N GLY A 88 -30.30 -12.59 -0.16
CA GLY A 88 -29.95 -13.83 -0.87
C GLY A 88 -31.15 -14.61 -1.43
N ALA A 89 -32.39 -14.20 -1.14
CA ALA A 89 -33.59 -14.73 -1.77
C ALA A 89 -33.96 -13.95 -3.04
N PRO A 90 -34.65 -14.59 -4.00
CA PRO A 90 -35.22 -13.88 -5.14
C PRO A 90 -36.17 -12.76 -4.67
N CYS A 91 -36.16 -11.62 -5.37
CA CYS A 91 -37.13 -10.58 -5.13
C CYS A 91 -38.55 -11.13 -5.28
N PRO A 92 -39.46 -10.91 -4.29
CA PRO A 92 -40.78 -11.48 -4.33
C PRO A 92 -41.59 -10.90 -5.52
N ALA A 93 -42.13 -11.80 -6.36
CA ALA A 93 -43.01 -11.44 -7.46
C ALA A 93 -44.42 -11.24 -6.92
N LEU A 94 -44.66 -10.12 -6.22
CA LEU A 94 -45.94 -9.75 -5.64
C LEU A 94 -46.61 -8.62 -6.44
N THR A 95 -47.93 -8.68 -6.56
CA THR A 95 -48.72 -7.54 -6.98
C THR A 95 -49.16 -6.80 -5.73
N PHE A 96 -48.70 -5.55 -5.59
CA PHE A 96 -49.01 -4.73 -4.44
C PHE A 96 -50.34 -3.99 -4.62
N ALA A 97 -51.27 -4.23 -3.70
CA ALA A 97 -52.45 -3.38 -3.59
C ALA A 97 -52.08 -2.02 -3.00
N HIS A 98 -52.92 -1.04 -3.13
CA HIS A 98 -52.75 0.25 -2.47
C HIS A 98 -52.66 0.09 -0.96
N ALA A 99 -51.75 0.83 -0.32
CA ALA A 99 -51.54 0.85 1.12
C ALA A 99 -51.22 -0.55 1.76
N THR A 100 -50.26 -1.27 1.14
CA THR A 100 -49.73 -2.51 1.68
C THR A 100 -48.19 -2.42 1.87
N CYS A 101 -47.64 -3.30 2.71
CA CYS A 101 -46.17 -3.40 2.91
C CYS A 101 -45.69 -4.85 2.90
N ILE A 102 -44.38 -5.03 2.80
CA ILE A 102 -43.69 -6.30 3.06
C ILE A 102 -42.69 -6.14 4.17
N GLU A 103 -42.48 -7.18 4.94
CA GLU A 103 -41.30 -7.30 5.81
C GLU A 103 -40.05 -7.43 4.97
N ILE A 104 -39.00 -6.65 5.29
CA ILE A 104 -37.76 -6.63 4.52
C ILE A 104 -36.56 -6.63 5.43
N ALA A 105 -35.59 -7.52 5.15
CA ALA A 105 -34.33 -7.56 5.86
C ALA A 105 -33.27 -6.64 5.20
N THR A 106 -32.29 -6.20 5.98
CA THR A 106 -31.14 -5.45 5.48
C THR A 106 -30.45 -6.22 4.36
N GLY A 107 -30.18 -5.54 3.23
CA GLY A 107 -29.57 -6.14 2.04
C GLY A 107 -30.53 -6.96 1.17
N ALA A 108 -31.79 -7.13 1.56
CA ALA A 108 -32.79 -7.79 0.74
C ALA A 108 -33.20 -6.93 -0.46
N ALA A 109 -33.49 -7.58 -1.60
CA ALA A 109 -33.96 -6.89 -2.80
C ALA A 109 -35.28 -6.16 -2.55
N LEU A 110 -35.32 -4.88 -2.91
CA LEU A 110 -36.52 -4.06 -2.86
C LEU A 110 -37.31 -4.26 -4.17
N PRO A 111 -38.61 -4.67 -4.11
CA PRO A 111 -39.44 -4.73 -5.30
C PRO A 111 -39.58 -3.35 -5.97
N GLU A 112 -39.55 -3.29 -7.30
CA GLU A 112 -39.63 -2.02 -8.08
C GLU A 112 -40.84 -1.18 -7.77
N ALA A 113 -41.94 -1.80 -7.32
CA ALA A 113 -43.16 -1.12 -6.95
C ALA A 113 -43.08 -0.40 -5.60
N LEU A 114 -42.04 -0.62 -4.80
CA LEU A 114 -41.84 -0.06 -3.46
C LEU A 114 -40.63 0.86 -3.46
N ASP A 115 -40.68 1.93 -2.69
CA ASP A 115 -39.67 2.98 -2.72
C ASP A 115 -39.15 3.45 -1.36
N THR A 116 -39.75 2.96 -0.26
CA THR A 116 -39.48 3.47 1.08
C THR A 116 -39.45 2.31 2.08
N VAL A 117 -38.51 2.35 3.01
CA VAL A 117 -38.40 1.38 4.11
C VAL A 117 -38.46 2.12 5.45
N ILE A 118 -39.31 1.62 6.34
CA ILE A 118 -39.40 2.07 7.74
C ILE A 118 -38.77 0.97 8.63
N PRO A 119 -37.81 1.31 9.53
CA PRO A 119 -37.24 0.35 10.47
C PRO A 119 -38.26 -0.21 11.47
N PHE A 120 -38.05 -1.44 11.94
CA PHE A 120 -38.90 -2.09 12.94
C PHE A 120 -39.13 -1.22 14.19
N GLU A 121 -38.10 -0.52 14.64
CA GLU A 121 -38.09 0.30 15.86
C GLU A 121 -39.06 1.50 15.79
N LYS A 122 -39.50 1.85 14.58
CA LYS A 122 -40.42 2.96 14.34
C LYS A 122 -41.86 2.52 14.11
N CYS A 123 -42.17 1.22 14.27
CA CYS A 123 -43.44 0.62 14.02
C CYS A 123 -44.02 -0.06 15.24
N ASP A 124 -45.32 0.11 15.47
CA ASP A 124 -46.12 -0.76 16.31
C ASP A 124 -46.57 -1.96 15.47
N ILE A 125 -46.21 -3.18 15.87
CA ILE A 125 -46.46 -4.39 15.09
C ILE A 125 -47.56 -5.21 15.75
N ASP A 126 -48.67 -5.43 15.00
CA ASP A 126 -49.70 -6.41 15.37
C ASP A 126 -49.46 -7.73 14.59
N ALA A 127 -48.82 -8.68 15.24
CA ALA A 127 -48.49 -9.99 14.65
C ALA A 127 -49.76 -10.84 14.35
N LYS A 128 -50.86 -10.66 15.10
CA LYS A 128 -52.12 -11.40 14.90
C LYS A 128 -52.89 -10.86 13.70
N ALA A 129 -52.98 -9.53 13.57
CA ALA A 129 -53.60 -8.88 12.46
C ALA A 129 -52.70 -8.82 11.21
N ARG A 130 -51.39 -9.14 11.35
CA ARG A 130 -50.37 -8.96 10.33
C ARG A 130 -50.39 -7.53 9.78
N THR A 131 -50.36 -6.54 10.67
CA THR A 131 -50.32 -5.11 10.31
C THR A 131 -49.22 -4.40 11.07
N ILE A 132 -48.74 -3.30 10.50
CA ILE A 132 -47.88 -2.34 11.14
C ILE A 132 -48.61 -0.99 11.28
N ARG A 133 -48.23 -0.24 12.33
CA ARG A 133 -48.74 1.12 12.56
C ARG A 133 -47.54 2.04 12.80
N PHE A 134 -47.55 3.24 12.22
CA PHE A 134 -46.55 4.28 12.42
C PHE A 134 -47.05 5.66 12.05
N SER A 135 -46.38 6.73 12.51
CA SER A 135 -46.64 8.11 12.08
C SER A 135 -45.91 8.39 10.78
N VAL A 136 -46.58 9.06 9.82
CA VAL A 136 -45.98 9.50 8.54
C VAL A 136 -44.73 10.35 8.75
N ASP A 137 -44.72 11.22 9.77
CA ASP A 137 -43.57 12.07 10.10
C ASP A 137 -42.29 11.26 10.52
N SER A 138 -42.43 9.97 10.83
CA SER A 138 -41.32 9.11 11.23
C SER A 138 -40.45 8.63 10.07
N VAL A 139 -40.92 8.81 8.81
CA VAL A 139 -40.22 8.33 7.60
C VAL A 139 -40.35 9.33 6.48
N LYS A 140 -39.35 9.45 5.62
CA LYS A 140 -39.34 10.28 4.41
C LYS A 140 -39.39 9.40 3.17
N HIS A 141 -39.88 9.94 2.05
CA HIS A 141 -39.79 9.26 0.76
C HIS A 141 -38.38 8.83 0.44
N GLY A 142 -38.21 7.62 -0.03
CA GLY A 142 -36.89 7.01 -0.37
C GLY A 142 -36.05 6.65 0.84
N ALA A 143 -36.54 6.77 2.08
CA ALA A 143 -35.77 6.49 3.28
C ALA A 143 -35.34 5.02 3.33
N ASN A 144 -34.07 4.78 3.76
CA ASN A 144 -33.47 3.47 3.98
C ASN A 144 -33.46 2.55 2.73
N VAL A 145 -33.51 3.13 1.55
CA VAL A 145 -33.28 2.44 0.28
C VAL A 145 -31.86 2.72 -0.20
N ARG A 146 -31.16 1.70 -0.64
CA ARG A 146 -29.88 1.79 -1.35
C ARG A 146 -30.11 1.43 -2.80
N TYR A 147 -29.91 2.39 -3.67
CA TYR A 147 -30.12 2.18 -5.09
C TYR A 147 -28.94 1.44 -5.74
N GLU A 148 -29.21 0.63 -6.75
CA GLU A 148 -28.17 -0.01 -7.56
C GLU A 148 -27.16 1.03 -8.04
N GLY A 149 -25.88 0.79 -7.80
CA GLY A 149 -24.79 1.65 -8.26
C GLY A 149 -24.65 2.99 -7.55
N GLU A 150 -25.38 3.27 -6.48
CA GLU A 150 -25.34 4.58 -5.81
C GLU A 150 -23.95 4.91 -5.21
N GLN A 151 -23.16 3.89 -4.89
CA GLN A 151 -21.81 4.05 -4.34
C GLN A 151 -20.75 4.02 -5.44
N ILE A 152 -20.88 3.08 -6.36
CA ILE A 152 -19.95 2.88 -7.48
C ILE A 152 -20.74 2.36 -8.67
N GLY A 153 -20.69 3.08 -9.78
CA GLY A 153 -21.27 2.68 -11.05
C GLY A 153 -20.47 1.57 -11.75
N ARG A 154 -21.12 0.77 -12.58
CA ARG A 154 -20.43 -0.21 -13.44
C ARG A 154 -19.43 0.50 -14.35
N GLY A 155 -18.18 0.01 -14.41
CA GLY A 155 -17.11 0.60 -15.21
C GLY A 155 -16.42 1.79 -14.56
N GLU A 156 -16.86 2.24 -13.38
CA GLU A 156 -16.19 3.29 -12.62
C GLU A 156 -14.85 2.79 -12.08
N VAL A 157 -13.81 3.63 -12.17
CA VAL A 157 -12.46 3.27 -11.70
C VAL A 157 -12.42 3.28 -10.18
N ILE A 158 -12.21 2.11 -9.58
CA ILE A 158 -12.09 1.92 -8.14
C ILE A 158 -10.65 2.16 -7.66
N VAL A 159 -9.67 1.65 -8.41
CA VAL A 159 -8.25 1.77 -8.08
C VAL A 159 -7.51 2.31 -9.30
N GLN A 160 -6.78 3.39 -9.10
CA GLN A 160 -5.96 4.00 -10.15
C GLN A 160 -4.59 3.32 -10.25
N THR A 161 -4.02 3.34 -11.45
CA THR A 161 -2.63 2.96 -11.71
C THR A 161 -1.66 3.61 -10.74
N GLY A 162 -0.73 2.84 -10.19
CA GLY A 162 0.26 3.34 -9.23
C GLY A 162 -0.24 3.40 -7.79
N THR A 163 -1.41 2.83 -7.49
CA THR A 163 -1.93 2.72 -6.12
C THR A 163 -1.29 1.54 -5.40
N LEU A 164 -0.72 1.77 -4.23
CA LEU A 164 -0.30 0.70 -3.31
C LEU A 164 -1.53 0.01 -2.72
N LEU A 165 -1.69 -1.27 -3.01
CA LEU A 165 -2.84 -2.06 -2.60
C LEU A 165 -2.80 -2.38 -1.10
N ARG A 166 -3.89 -2.05 -0.43
CA ARG A 166 -4.11 -2.26 1.01
C ARG A 166 -5.38 -3.07 1.21
N PRO A 167 -5.61 -3.68 2.39
CA PRO A 167 -6.78 -4.52 2.64
C PRO A 167 -8.13 -3.87 2.28
N GLN A 168 -8.29 -2.56 2.55
CA GLN A 168 -9.53 -1.85 2.20
C GLN A 168 -9.78 -1.75 0.69
N HIS A 169 -8.71 -1.63 -0.13
CA HIS A 169 -8.86 -1.66 -1.59
C HIS A 169 -9.33 -3.04 -2.06
N LEU A 170 -8.78 -4.11 -1.46
CA LEU A 170 -9.16 -5.47 -1.82
C LEU A 170 -10.61 -5.79 -1.45
N ALA A 171 -11.08 -5.30 -0.29
CA ALA A 171 -12.47 -5.47 0.11
C ALA A 171 -13.43 -4.84 -0.91
N LEU A 172 -13.11 -3.62 -1.40
CA LEU A 172 -13.91 -2.93 -2.38
C LEU A 172 -13.88 -3.61 -3.76
N LEU A 173 -12.69 -4.08 -4.19
CA LEU A 173 -12.53 -4.82 -5.43
C LEU A 173 -13.29 -6.15 -5.40
N ALA A 174 -13.24 -6.87 -4.27
CA ALA A 174 -14.00 -8.11 -4.07
C ALA A 174 -15.51 -7.86 -4.14
N ALA A 175 -16.00 -6.79 -3.50
CA ALA A 175 -17.42 -6.41 -3.55
C ALA A 175 -17.86 -6.08 -4.98
N ALA A 176 -16.97 -5.50 -5.80
CA ALA A 176 -17.22 -5.23 -7.22
C ALA A 176 -17.08 -6.48 -8.13
N GLY A 177 -16.79 -7.66 -7.57
CA GLY A 177 -16.72 -8.94 -8.29
C GLY A 177 -15.36 -9.24 -8.94
N ILE A 178 -14.28 -8.58 -8.51
CA ILE A 178 -12.95 -8.77 -9.07
C ILE A 178 -12.20 -9.83 -8.25
N SER A 179 -11.74 -10.89 -8.93
CA SER A 179 -11.04 -12.02 -8.31
C SER A 179 -9.52 -11.99 -8.52
N GLU A 180 -9.05 -11.33 -9.59
CA GLU A 180 -7.65 -11.24 -9.97
C GLU A 180 -7.31 -9.83 -10.44
N ILE A 181 -6.08 -9.39 -10.23
CA ILE A 181 -5.61 -8.07 -10.66
C ILE A 181 -4.18 -8.12 -11.18
N THR A 182 -3.88 -7.22 -12.11
CA THR A 182 -2.53 -7.03 -12.64
C THR A 182 -1.79 -5.97 -11.82
N VAL A 183 -0.64 -6.36 -11.31
CA VAL A 183 0.22 -5.54 -10.46
C VAL A 183 1.65 -5.50 -11.01
N HIS A 184 2.44 -4.51 -10.58
CA HIS A 184 3.87 -4.53 -10.85
C HIS A 184 4.56 -5.67 -10.09
N SER A 185 5.51 -6.33 -10.75
CA SER A 185 6.28 -7.45 -10.15
C SER A 185 7.11 -6.98 -8.96
N ARG A 186 7.39 -7.90 -8.04
CA ARG A 186 8.32 -7.61 -6.92
C ARG A 186 9.71 -7.28 -7.44
N LEU A 187 10.31 -6.24 -6.86
CA LEU A 187 11.72 -5.95 -7.08
C LEU A 187 12.59 -7.00 -6.40
N ARG A 188 13.63 -7.44 -7.11
CA ARG A 188 14.70 -8.29 -6.58
C ARG A 188 15.82 -7.37 -6.13
N VAL A 189 16.14 -7.39 -4.84
CA VAL A 189 17.14 -6.51 -4.24
C VAL A 189 18.25 -7.36 -3.63
N ALA A 190 19.47 -7.15 -4.09
CA ALA A 190 20.66 -7.69 -3.43
C ALA A 190 21.02 -6.81 -2.23
N LEU A 191 21.23 -7.41 -1.08
CA LEU A 191 21.78 -6.77 0.11
C LEU A 191 23.14 -7.40 0.43
N LEU A 192 24.19 -6.61 0.24
CA LEU A 192 25.57 -7.04 0.52
C LEU A 192 26.06 -6.32 1.77
N THR A 193 26.36 -7.09 2.82
CA THR A 193 26.99 -6.59 4.05
C THR A 193 28.44 -7.00 4.07
N THR A 194 29.35 -6.04 4.31
CA THR A 194 30.78 -6.31 4.38
C THR A 194 31.37 -5.81 5.68
N GLY A 195 32.34 -6.54 6.20
CA GLY A 195 33.08 -6.24 7.42
C GLY A 195 33.75 -7.46 7.96
N SER A 196 35.08 -7.38 8.13
CA SER A 196 35.87 -8.48 8.72
C SER A 196 35.58 -8.70 10.21
N GLU A 197 34.96 -7.70 10.86
CA GLU A 197 34.50 -7.76 12.25
C GLU A 197 33.12 -8.42 12.39
N LEU A 198 32.39 -8.67 11.29
CA LEU A 198 31.01 -9.12 11.36
C LEU A 198 30.91 -10.63 11.66
N ALA A 199 30.01 -10.93 12.59
CA ALA A 199 29.55 -12.30 12.86
C ALA A 199 28.02 -12.36 12.67
N GLU A 200 27.50 -13.48 12.22
CA GLU A 200 26.06 -13.66 12.10
C GLU A 200 25.42 -13.87 13.48
N PRO A 201 24.23 -13.29 13.73
CA PRO A 201 23.49 -13.49 14.97
C PRO A 201 23.29 -14.98 15.29
N GLY A 202 23.52 -15.34 16.54
CA GLY A 202 23.46 -16.73 17.01
C GLY A 202 24.79 -17.51 16.92
N GLN A 203 25.79 -16.98 16.25
CA GLN A 203 27.15 -17.55 16.27
C GLN A 203 27.95 -17.00 17.46
N PRO A 204 28.94 -17.78 18.02
CA PRO A 204 29.83 -17.27 19.04
C PRO A 204 30.59 -16.04 18.55
N LEU A 205 30.71 -15.02 19.40
CA LEU A 205 31.41 -13.78 19.08
C LEU A 205 32.89 -13.87 19.41
N GLY A 206 33.75 -13.64 18.45
CA GLY A 206 35.17 -13.47 18.65
C GLY A 206 35.51 -12.17 19.38
N ARG A 207 36.74 -12.06 19.94
CA ARG A 207 37.13 -10.94 20.83
C ARG A 207 36.91 -9.53 20.24
N TYR A 208 37.00 -9.39 18.93
CA TYR A 208 36.91 -8.10 18.21
C TYR A 208 35.81 -8.10 17.18
N GLN A 209 34.84 -8.98 17.32
CA GLN A 209 33.69 -9.07 16.41
C GLN A 209 32.48 -8.38 16.97
N THR A 210 31.58 -8.00 16.08
CA THR A 210 30.23 -7.48 16.36
C THR A 210 29.22 -8.21 15.47
N TYR A 211 27.96 -8.28 15.90
CA TYR A 211 26.93 -8.92 15.09
C TYR A 211 26.49 -8.06 13.90
N ASN A 212 26.20 -8.71 12.77
CA ASN A 212 25.66 -8.10 11.55
C ASN A 212 24.23 -7.61 11.76
N SER A 213 24.06 -6.54 12.55
CA SER A 213 22.76 -5.93 12.80
C SER A 213 22.19 -5.19 11.59
N ASN A 214 23.07 -4.60 10.75
CA ASN A 214 22.63 -3.93 9.51
C ASN A 214 22.00 -4.90 8.54
N GLY A 215 22.57 -6.10 8.38
CA GLY A 215 22.02 -7.14 7.51
C GLY A 215 20.57 -7.47 7.89
N VAL A 216 20.35 -7.81 9.17
CA VAL A 216 19.00 -8.14 9.68
C VAL A 216 18.03 -6.98 9.53
N MET A 217 18.45 -5.77 9.92
CA MET A 217 17.60 -4.57 9.84
C MET A 217 17.19 -4.27 8.40
N LEU A 218 18.16 -4.15 7.49
CA LEU A 218 17.89 -3.78 6.10
C LEU A 218 17.12 -4.86 5.35
N GLU A 219 17.42 -6.14 5.59
CA GLU A 219 16.65 -7.25 5.01
C GLU A 219 15.18 -7.22 5.42
N THR A 220 14.90 -7.01 6.71
CA THR A 220 13.52 -6.92 7.21
C THR A 220 12.79 -5.70 6.69
N MET A 221 13.47 -4.55 6.57
CA MET A 221 12.91 -3.34 5.95
C MET A 221 12.56 -3.58 4.48
N LEU A 222 13.41 -4.22 3.71
CA LEU A 222 13.16 -4.56 2.30
C LEU A 222 11.98 -5.53 2.14
N LYS A 223 11.93 -6.58 2.97
CA LYS A 223 10.81 -7.54 2.97
C LYS A 223 9.49 -6.86 3.34
N SER A 224 9.49 -5.93 4.30
CA SER A 224 8.29 -5.16 4.66
C SER A 224 7.79 -4.23 3.55
N MET A 225 8.67 -3.89 2.60
CA MET A 225 8.36 -3.16 1.37
C MET A 225 8.04 -4.08 0.18
N ASN A 226 7.71 -5.34 0.42
CA ASN A 226 7.35 -6.32 -0.60
C ASN A 226 8.46 -6.59 -1.64
N CYS A 227 9.74 -6.48 -1.26
CA CYS A 227 10.87 -6.86 -2.10
C CYS A 227 11.25 -8.34 -1.93
N SER A 228 11.75 -8.97 -2.99
CA SER A 228 12.49 -10.23 -2.92
C SER A 228 13.95 -9.89 -2.60
N VAL A 229 14.48 -10.42 -1.50
CA VAL A 229 15.80 -10.05 -1.00
C VAL A 229 16.78 -11.21 -1.11
N GLU A 230 17.94 -10.96 -1.74
CA GLU A 230 19.10 -11.82 -1.72
C GLU A 230 20.16 -11.18 -0.81
N ALA A 231 20.21 -11.64 0.46
CA ALA A 231 21.18 -11.16 1.44
C ALA A 231 22.46 -11.97 1.42
N VAL A 232 23.61 -11.29 1.36
CA VAL A 232 24.96 -11.87 1.38
C VAL A 232 25.80 -11.11 2.38
N SER A 233 26.53 -11.83 3.24
CA SER A 233 27.53 -11.27 4.16
C SER A 233 28.92 -11.78 3.77
N MET A 234 29.93 -10.91 3.79
CA MET A 234 31.28 -11.29 3.44
C MET A 234 32.34 -10.41 4.14
N GLN A 235 33.57 -10.93 4.19
CA GLN A 235 34.70 -10.18 4.72
C GLN A 235 35.18 -9.09 3.75
N ASP A 236 35.89 -8.11 4.27
CA ASP A 236 36.44 -7.01 3.48
C ASP A 236 37.58 -7.50 2.58
N ASN A 237 37.29 -7.53 1.29
CA ASN A 237 38.27 -7.72 0.22
C ASN A 237 37.71 -7.01 -1.03
N ALA A 238 38.34 -5.92 -1.42
CA ALA A 238 37.83 -5.04 -2.45
C ALA A 238 37.63 -5.74 -3.82
N ASP A 239 38.53 -6.65 -4.21
CA ASP A 239 38.41 -7.35 -5.49
C ASP A 239 37.30 -8.40 -5.47
N ILE A 240 37.17 -9.15 -4.36
CA ILE A 240 36.08 -10.11 -4.17
C ILE A 240 34.75 -9.41 -4.06
N ILE A 241 34.69 -8.26 -3.38
CA ILE A 241 33.48 -7.41 -3.30
C ILE A 241 33.07 -6.94 -4.70
N ALA A 242 33.98 -6.43 -5.51
CA ALA A 242 33.70 -5.97 -6.87
C ALA A 242 33.17 -7.12 -7.76
N GLN A 243 33.77 -8.29 -7.69
CA GLN A 243 33.28 -9.48 -8.39
C GLN A 243 31.87 -9.86 -7.92
N LYS A 244 31.63 -9.85 -6.60
CA LYS A 244 30.33 -10.19 -6.03
C LYS A 244 29.24 -9.19 -6.39
N ILE A 245 29.54 -7.89 -6.42
CA ILE A 245 28.64 -6.85 -6.92
C ILE A 245 28.19 -7.16 -8.37
N SER A 246 29.16 -7.46 -9.23
CA SER A 246 28.88 -7.79 -10.64
C SER A 246 28.01 -9.03 -10.78
N GLU A 247 28.27 -10.07 -10.00
CA GLU A 247 27.46 -11.30 -9.96
C GLU A 247 26.03 -11.01 -9.50
N LEU A 248 25.87 -10.33 -8.36
CA LEU A 248 24.56 -10.03 -7.78
C LEU A 248 23.69 -9.19 -8.73
N LEU A 249 24.29 -8.22 -9.43
CA LEU A 249 23.56 -7.38 -10.38
C LEU A 249 23.11 -8.13 -11.65
N THR A 250 23.60 -9.32 -11.95
CA THR A 250 23.06 -10.11 -13.08
C THR A 250 21.61 -10.56 -12.85
N ARG A 251 21.22 -10.82 -11.60
CA ARG A 251 19.91 -11.42 -11.22
C ARG A 251 19.04 -10.54 -10.33
N ASN A 252 19.55 -9.41 -9.85
CA ASN A 252 18.81 -8.44 -9.03
C ASN A 252 18.61 -7.13 -9.75
N ASP A 253 17.58 -6.39 -9.39
CA ASP A 253 17.16 -5.14 -10.01
C ASP A 253 17.80 -3.92 -9.33
N MET A 254 18.29 -4.09 -8.09
CA MET A 254 18.99 -3.09 -7.28
C MET A 254 20.00 -3.78 -6.36
N LEU A 255 21.09 -3.07 -6.02
CA LEU A 255 22.02 -3.47 -4.98
C LEU A 255 22.06 -2.44 -3.85
N ILE A 256 22.08 -2.94 -2.63
CA ILE A 256 22.40 -2.16 -1.42
C ILE A 256 23.64 -2.77 -0.80
N LEU A 257 24.67 -1.95 -0.64
CA LEU A 257 25.91 -2.30 0.07
C LEU A 257 25.95 -1.55 1.40
N THR A 258 26.28 -2.22 2.49
CA THR A 258 26.54 -1.59 3.80
C THR A 258 27.77 -2.18 4.47
N GLY A 259 28.55 -1.35 5.14
CA GLY A 259 29.92 -1.69 5.54
C GLY A 259 30.89 -1.50 4.37
N GLY A 260 32.17 -1.56 4.61
CA GLY A 260 33.23 -1.51 3.58
C GLY A 260 33.18 -0.30 2.63
N ALA A 261 32.43 0.74 2.99
CA ALA A 261 32.17 1.93 2.16
C ALA A 261 32.82 3.20 2.70
N GLY A 262 33.67 3.07 3.70
CA GLY A 262 34.42 4.17 4.28
C GLY A 262 35.65 4.57 3.45
N ASN A 263 36.65 5.13 4.15
CA ASN A 263 37.96 5.43 3.60
C ASN A 263 39.02 4.47 4.17
N GLY A 264 38.61 3.29 4.65
CA GLY A 264 39.48 2.25 5.17
C GLY A 264 40.31 1.58 4.07
N LYS A 265 41.43 0.99 4.42
CA LYS A 265 42.38 0.35 3.50
C LYS A 265 41.73 -0.83 2.74
N PHE A 266 40.75 -1.47 3.34
CA PHE A 266 40.08 -2.68 2.81
C PHE A 266 38.69 -2.40 2.22
N ASP A 267 38.20 -1.16 2.35
CA ASP A 267 36.91 -0.76 1.80
C ASP A 267 36.99 -0.71 0.26
N ILE A 268 35.84 -1.04 -0.39
CA ILE A 268 35.73 -0.78 -1.82
C ILE A 268 35.77 0.73 -2.06
N SER A 269 36.80 1.18 -2.73
CA SER A 269 37.01 2.61 -2.96
C SER A 269 35.99 3.21 -3.95
N GLN A 270 35.77 4.51 -3.86
CA GLN A 270 35.01 5.25 -4.87
C GLN A 270 35.58 5.02 -6.29
N THR A 271 36.91 4.93 -6.40
CA THR A 271 37.58 4.69 -7.68
C THR A 271 37.22 3.31 -8.26
N GLN A 272 37.17 2.27 -7.44
CA GLN A 272 36.77 0.93 -7.88
C GLN A 272 35.28 0.91 -8.28
N LEU A 273 34.39 1.53 -7.50
CA LEU A 273 32.97 1.65 -7.86
C LEU A 273 32.78 2.43 -9.16
N ASN A 274 33.56 3.50 -9.36
CA ASN A 274 33.55 4.27 -10.62
C ASN A 274 34.11 3.48 -11.81
N ALA A 275 35.03 2.58 -11.59
CA ALA A 275 35.52 1.68 -12.65
C ALA A 275 34.46 0.65 -13.07
N MET A 276 33.50 0.32 -12.20
CA MET A 276 32.40 -0.62 -12.47
C MET A 276 31.17 0.07 -13.10
N GLY A 277 31.00 1.39 -12.86
CA GLY A 277 29.84 2.13 -13.31
C GLY A 277 29.94 3.63 -13.04
N SER A 278 28.82 4.31 -12.95
CA SER A 278 28.75 5.74 -12.70
C SER A 278 28.23 6.02 -11.29
N MET A 279 29.13 6.48 -10.41
CA MET A 279 28.75 6.89 -9.04
C MET A 279 28.73 8.42 -8.95
N HIS A 280 27.69 8.98 -8.34
CA HIS A 280 27.59 10.42 -8.11
C HIS A 280 28.68 10.93 -7.15
N PRO A 281 29.44 11.97 -7.51
CA PRO A 281 30.53 12.52 -6.69
C PRO A 281 30.01 13.55 -5.67
N TRP A 282 29.11 13.14 -4.76
CA TRP A 282 28.48 14.04 -3.79
C TRP A 282 28.78 13.71 -2.34
N SER A 283 28.54 14.68 -1.46
CA SER A 283 28.43 14.56 -0.02
C SER A 283 27.13 15.19 0.42
N ILE A 284 26.29 14.49 1.15
CA ILE A 284 24.95 14.97 1.49
C ILE A 284 25.00 15.79 2.78
N ASN A 285 24.33 16.94 2.80
CA ASN A 285 24.22 17.82 3.96
C ASN A 285 23.23 17.26 4.98
N MET A 286 23.59 16.14 5.62
CA MET A 286 22.82 15.51 6.69
C MET A 286 23.73 14.86 7.74
N ARG A 287 23.19 14.68 8.94
CA ARG A 287 23.84 13.94 10.02
C ARG A 287 22.79 13.24 10.90
N PRO A 288 22.84 11.91 11.00
CA PRO A 288 23.79 10.96 10.36
C PRO A 288 23.48 10.78 8.88
N GLY A 289 24.41 10.14 8.12
CA GLY A 289 24.17 9.71 6.74
C GLY A 289 24.99 10.43 5.66
N ARG A 290 25.80 11.43 6.03
CA ARG A 290 26.65 12.20 5.11
C ARG A 290 27.44 11.37 4.07
N PRO A 291 28.04 10.21 4.41
CA PRO A 291 28.86 9.41 3.49
C PRO A 291 28.06 8.47 2.56
N MET A 292 26.72 8.51 2.57
CA MET A 292 25.92 7.70 1.66
C MET A 292 26.28 8.00 0.21
N ARG A 293 26.44 6.93 -0.61
CA ARG A 293 26.73 7.03 -2.03
C ARG A 293 25.64 6.38 -2.84
N PHE A 294 25.43 6.89 -4.05
CA PHE A 294 24.48 6.35 -5.01
C PHE A 294 25.08 6.41 -6.42
N GLY A 295 24.67 5.48 -7.25
CA GLY A 295 25.05 5.44 -8.66
C GLY A 295 24.39 4.28 -9.39
N GLN A 296 24.94 3.96 -10.55
CA GLN A 296 24.49 2.86 -11.39
C GLN A 296 25.66 2.00 -11.80
N ILE A 297 25.52 0.69 -11.68
CA ILE A 297 26.45 -0.33 -12.19
C ILE A 297 25.63 -1.28 -13.07
N GLN A 298 26.09 -1.57 -14.28
CA GLN A 298 25.35 -2.37 -15.28
C GLN A 298 23.92 -1.81 -15.54
N GLY A 299 23.74 -0.47 -15.47
CA GLY A 299 22.44 0.18 -15.63
C GLY A 299 21.47 0.00 -14.45
N LYS A 300 21.90 -0.61 -13.35
CA LYS A 300 21.07 -0.87 -12.16
C LYS A 300 21.46 0.03 -11.00
N PRO A 301 20.49 0.51 -10.19
CA PRO A 301 20.76 1.34 -9.03
C PRO A 301 21.60 0.62 -7.98
N VAL A 302 22.60 1.32 -7.46
CA VAL A 302 23.48 0.86 -6.38
C VAL A 302 23.52 1.91 -5.29
N PHE A 303 23.15 1.51 -4.08
CA PHE A 303 23.26 2.33 -2.88
C PHE A 303 24.36 1.78 -1.99
N VAL A 304 25.22 2.69 -1.50
CA VAL A 304 26.24 2.35 -0.52
C VAL A 304 25.91 3.11 0.76
N LEU A 305 25.43 2.37 1.75
CA LEU A 305 24.97 2.90 3.03
C LEU A 305 26.12 2.88 4.06
N PRO A 306 26.10 3.82 5.04
CA PRO A 306 27.08 3.83 6.11
C PRO A 306 27.05 2.54 6.94
N GLY A 307 28.20 2.10 7.45
CA GLY A 307 28.31 0.96 8.37
C GLY A 307 27.67 1.21 9.75
N ASN A 308 27.58 2.47 10.19
CA ASN A 308 26.88 2.79 11.45
C ASN A 308 25.36 2.48 11.31
N PRO A 309 24.76 1.65 12.21
CA PRO A 309 23.38 1.20 12.08
C PRO A 309 22.34 2.33 12.01
N VAL A 310 22.49 3.37 12.85
CA VAL A 310 21.58 4.51 12.84
C VAL A 310 21.67 5.29 11.52
N ALA A 311 22.87 5.44 11.00
CA ALA A 311 23.10 6.11 9.72
C ALA A 311 22.54 5.28 8.54
N ALA A 312 22.73 3.97 8.57
CA ALA A 312 22.16 3.05 7.57
C ALA A 312 20.63 3.11 7.58
N PHE A 313 20.01 3.07 8.75
CA PHE A 313 18.54 3.19 8.92
C PHE A 313 18.01 4.50 8.35
N VAL A 314 18.60 5.64 8.75
CA VAL A 314 18.15 6.95 8.31
C VAL A 314 18.35 7.13 6.80
N THR A 315 19.49 6.73 6.24
CA THR A 315 19.74 6.85 4.80
C THR A 315 18.85 5.91 3.97
N PHE A 316 18.50 4.75 4.50
CA PHE A 316 17.50 3.88 3.87
C PHE A 316 16.15 4.59 3.77
N LEU A 317 15.64 5.16 4.85
CA LEU A 317 14.34 5.85 4.87
C LEU A 317 14.34 7.10 3.98
N GLU A 318 15.45 7.86 3.98
CA GLU A 318 15.55 9.13 3.26
C GLU A 318 15.78 8.98 1.75
N PHE A 319 16.36 7.86 1.30
CA PHE A 319 16.78 7.72 -0.09
C PHE A 319 16.35 6.40 -0.73
N VAL A 320 16.68 5.25 -0.10
CA VAL A 320 16.42 3.93 -0.69
C VAL A 320 14.93 3.67 -0.79
N ARG A 321 14.18 3.99 0.27
CA ARG A 321 12.72 3.80 0.31
C ARG A 321 12.01 4.47 -0.86
N GLY A 322 12.33 5.73 -1.14
CA GLY A 322 11.70 6.46 -2.24
C GLY A 322 12.02 5.86 -3.61
N ALA A 323 13.28 5.46 -3.82
CA ALA A 323 13.71 4.78 -5.03
C ALA A 323 12.96 3.44 -5.24
N LEU A 324 12.86 2.62 -4.20
CA LEU A 324 12.13 1.35 -4.24
C LEU A 324 10.65 1.55 -4.59
N LEU A 325 9.99 2.51 -3.93
CA LEU A 325 8.58 2.79 -4.18
C LEU A 325 8.34 3.26 -5.63
N GLN A 326 9.20 4.12 -6.17
CA GLN A 326 9.10 4.52 -7.58
C GLN A 326 9.34 3.33 -8.53
N MET A 327 10.35 2.51 -8.28
CA MET A 327 10.63 1.31 -9.08
C MET A 327 9.52 0.26 -8.97
N GLN A 328 8.73 0.26 -7.90
CA GLN A 328 7.52 -0.55 -7.74
C GLN A 328 6.28 0.06 -8.41
N GLY A 329 6.38 1.28 -8.95
CA GLY A 329 5.32 1.94 -9.69
C GLY A 329 4.51 2.98 -8.92
N LEU A 330 4.85 3.30 -7.67
CA LEU A 330 4.23 4.42 -6.97
C LEU A 330 4.60 5.74 -7.62
N LYS A 331 3.60 6.61 -7.81
CA LYS A 331 3.78 7.96 -8.36
C LYS A 331 3.71 9.06 -7.31
N LYS A 332 3.17 8.77 -6.12
CA LYS A 332 2.95 9.72 -5.03
C LYS A 332 3.38 9.10 -3.70
N ASP A 333 3.54 9.92 -2.67
CA ASP A 333 3.89 9.50 -1.31
C ASP A 333 5.19 8.68 -1.19
N LEU A 334 6.16 8.98 -2.04
CA LEU A 334 7.45 8.29 -2.05
C LEU A 334 8.27 8.54 -0.77
N TRP A 335 8.03 9.66 -0.08
CA TRP A 335 8.76 10.09 1.10
C TRP A 335 7.90 10.00 2.35
N LEU A 336 8.55 9.90 3.50
CA LEU A 336 7.85 10.00 4.79
C LEU A 336 7.24 11.39 4.95
N LYS A 337 6.04 11.46 5.50
CA LYS A 337 5.38 12.72 5.83
C LYS A 337 6.17 13.45 6.92
N GLN A 338 6.35 14.75 6.75
CA GLN A 338 7.03 15.62 7.71
C GLN A 338 5.99 16.44 8.46
N TYR A 339 6.13 16.50 9.77
CA TYR A 339 5.26 17.28 10.65
C TYR A 339 6.11 18.23 11.46
N PRO A 340 5.73 19.52 11.59
CA PRO A 340 6.42 20.44 12.49
C PRO A 340 6.23 19.99 13.95
N ALA A 341 7.31 19.99 14.71
CA ALA A 341 7.30 19.66 16.14
C ALA A 341 8.27 20.55 16.91
N ARG A 342 7.99 20.74 18.20
CA ARG A 342 8.91 21.40 19.13
C ARG A 342 9.65 20.34 19.93
N LEU A 343 10.96 20.48 20.04
CA LEU A 343 11.76 19.64 20.93
C LEU A 343 11.47 20.01 22.38
N ALA A 344 11.19 19.02 23.21
CA ALA A 344 11.02 19.22 24.64
C ALA A 344 12.34 19.57 25.35
N ASN A 345 13.47 19.11 24.81
CA ASN A 345 14.80 19.31 25.35
C ASN A 345 15.77 19.77 24.25
N ASN A 346 16.80 20.54 24.64
CA ASN A 346 17.84 20.92 23.71
C ASN A 346 18.65 19.67 23.26
N LEU A 347 18.84 19.53 21.97
CA LEU A 347 19.76 18.53 21.43
C LEU A 347 21.19 19.08 21.57
N LYS A 348 22.05 18.36 22.28
CA LYS A 348 23.50 18.63 22.25
C LYS A 348 24.05 18.12 20.90
N LYS A 349 24.74 19.03 20.19
CA LYS A 349 25.48 18.68 18.97
C LYS A 349 26.70 17.84 19.28
#